data_eb5389df4c600f4ebe1a99975c671bbf
#
_entry.id   eb5389df4c600f4ebe1a99975c671bbf
#
_cell.length_a   1.000
_cell.length_b   1.000
_cell.length_c   1.000
_cell.angle_alpha   90.00
_cell.angle_beta   90.00
_cell.angle_gamma   90.00
#
_symmetry.space_group_name_H-M   'P 1'
#
loop_
_entity.id
_entity.type
_entity.pdbx_description
1 polymer ?
#
loop_
_entity_poly.entity_id
_entity_poly.type
_entity_poly.pdbx_seq_one_letter_code
_entity_poly.pdbx_strand_id
1 'polypeptide(L)'
;MAALGPATPRCRCCAVRLAPRARHCADCLRLRPAYQRVVAALDYAGPYRGLISRYKTACRHELALALADLMLRAIRQADPPLRGPCLLVPVPASAASLRRRGFNPAAELAAALAARLGWPLARTQLRPARVPAGR
;
A
#
# COMPACT_ATOMS: atom_id res chain seq x y z
N MET A 1 5.21 -5.83 -22.36
CA MET A 1 4.36 -5.15 -21.35
C MET A 1 3.04 -5.91 -21.29
N ALA A 2 2.84 -6.74 -20.26
CA ALA A 2 1.58 -7.43 -20.08
C ALA A 2 0.51 -6.40 -19.75
N ALA A 3 -0.50 -6.28 -20.63
CA ALA A 3 -1.68 -5.47 -20.40
C ALA A 3 -2.27 -5.89 -19.05
N LEU A 4 -2.42 -4.93 -18.15
CA LEU A 4 -3.28 -5.09 -16.98
C LEU A 4 -4.66 -5.44 -17.54
N GLY A 5 -5.10 -6.68 -17.37
CA GLY A 5 -6.42 -7.13 -17.80
C GLY A 5 -7.52 -6.18 -17.30
N PRO A 6 -8.76 -6.29 -17.82
CA PRO A 6 -9.83 -5.38 -17.49
C PRO A 6 -9.91 -5.24 -15.97
N ALA A 7 -9.94 -3.99 -15.51
CA ALA A 7 -9.87 -3.65 -14.10
C ALA A 7 -10.93 -4.43 -13.32
N THR A 8 -10.54 -5.51 -12.66
CA THR A 8 -11.46 -6.30 -11.83
C THR A 8 -12.05 -5.36 -10.79
N PRO A 9 -13.39 -5.31 -10.65
CA PRO A 9 -14.02 -4.46 -9.66
C PRO A 9 -13.46 -4.70 -8.26
N ARG A 10 -13.19 -3.62 -7.53
CA ARG A 10 -12.68 -3.70 -6.17
C ARG A 10 -13.59 -2.99 -5.19
N CYS A 11 -13.63 -3.49 -3.97
CA CYS A 11 -14.33 -2.83 -2.89
C CYS A 11 -13.78 -1.41 -2.70
N ARG A 12 -14.67 -0.42 -2.73
CA ARG A 12 -14.30 1.00 -2.55
C ARG A 12 -13.68 1.31 -1.18
N CYS A 13 -13.89 0.44 -0.20
CA CYS A 13 -13.32 0.58 1.13
C CYS A 13 -11.99 -0.17 1.27
N CYS A 14 -11.97 -1.50 1.13
CA CYS A 14 -10.80 -2.32 1.44
C CYS A 14 -10.01 -2.83 0.21
N ALA A 15 -10.44 -2.47 -1.01
CA ALA A 15 -9.83 -2.87 -2.27
C ALA A 15 -9.80 -4.39 -2.56
N VAL A 16 -10.52 -5.23 -1.82
CA VAL A 16 -10.69 -6.64 -2.16
C VAL A 16 -11.41 -6.77 -3.52
N ARG A 17 -11.07 -7.77 -4.31
CA ARG A 17 -11.73 -8.04 -5.59
C ARG A 17 -13.20 -8.40 -5.37
N LEU A 18 -14.07 -7.91 -6.22
CA LEU A 18 -15.51 -8.12 -6.14
C LEU A 18 -16.04 -8.73 -7.42
N ALA A 19 -17.23 -9.31 -7.32
CA ALA A 19 -18.04 -9.64 -8.47
C ALA A 19 -18.45 -8.37 -9.26
N PRO A 20 -18.76 -8.49 -10.56
CA PRO A 20 -19.27 -7.37 -11.35
C PRO A 20 -20.46 -6.68 -10.69
N ARG A 21 -20.50 -5.34 -10.76
CA ARG A 21 -21.55 -4.48 -10.19
C ARG A 21 -21.53 -4.28 -8.67
N ALA A 22 -20.80 -5.05 -7.88
CA ALA A 22 -20.65 -4.80 -6.45
C ALA A 22 -19.69 -3.62 -6.20
N ARG A 23 -20.04 -2.75 -5.24
CA ARG A 23 -19.20 -1.60 -4.85
C ARG A 23 -18.49 -1.80 -3.51
N HIS A 24 -19.05 -2.64 -2.63
CA HIS A 24 -18.52 -2.95 -1.31
C HIS A 24 -18.62 -4.45 -1.05
N CYS A 25 -17.66 -4.99 -0.29
CA CYS A 25 -17.73 -6.37 0.20
C CYS A 25 -18.61 -6.45 1.46
N ALA A 26 -19.08 -7.65 1.76
CA ALA A 26 -19.94 -7.90 2.92
C ALA A 26 -19.26 -7.49 4.24
N ASP A 27 -17.95 -7.74 4.37
CA ASP A 27 -17.20 -7.38 5.58
C ASP A 27 -17.15 -5.87 5.81
N CYS A 28 -16.89 -5.08 4.78
CA CYS A 28 -16.89 -3.61 4.91
C CYS A 28 -18.26 -3.03 5.22
N LEU A 29 -19.33 -3.65 4.71
CA LEU A 29 -20.68 -3.26 5.06
C LEU A 29 -21.02 -3.57 6.51
N ARG A 30 -20.53 -4.71 7.02
CA ARG A 30 -20.78 -5.17 8.39
C ARG A 30 -19.90 -4.47 9.42
N LEU A 31 -18.59 -4.42 9.20
CA LEU A 31 -17.61 -3.98 10.18
C LEU A 31 -17.36 -2.48 10.20
N ARG A 32 -17.71 -1.77 9.13
CA ARG A 32 -17.48 -0.32 8.96
C ARG A 32 -16.09 0.10 9.44
N PRO A 33 -15.01 -0.24 8.71
CA PRO A 33 -13.65 0.08 9.12
C PRO A 33 -13.46 1.58 9.37
N ALA A 34 -12.59 1.93 10.33
CA ALA A 34 -12.32 3.32 10.69
C ALA A 34 -11.60 4.14 9.59
N TYR A 35 -10.95 3.46 8.63
CA TYR A 35 -10.33 4.13 7.49
C TYR A 35 -11.34 4.38 6.37
N GLN A 36 -11.15 5.43 5.60
CA GLN A 36 -12.07 5.77 4.52
C GLN A 36 -11.95 4.80 3.35
N ARG A 37 -10.73 4.47 2.92
CA ARG A 37 -10.49 3.54 1.82
C ARG A 37 -9.05 3.05 1.72
N VAL A 38 -8.87 1.98 0.96
CA VAL A 38 -7.58 1.45 0.53
C VAL A 38 -7.47 1.58 -0.99
N VAL A 39 -6.31 2.02 -1.46
CA VAL A 39 -5.93 1.95 -2.88
C VAL A 39 -4.86 0.88 -3.02
N ALA A 40 -5.18 -0.19 -3.71
CA ALA A 40 -4.24 -1.30 -3.95
C ALA A 40 -3.67 -1.20 -5.37
N ALA A 41 -2.37 -1.08 -5.47
CA ALA A 41 -1.68 -1.05 -6.77
C ALA A 41 -1.56 -2.44 -7.39
N LEU A 42 -1.44 -3.47 -6.58
CA LEU A 42 -1.20 -4.85 -6.98
C LEU A 42 -1.96 -5.81 -6.07
N ASP A 43 -2.23 -7.01 -6.59
CA ASP A 43 -2.59 -8.14 -5.74
C ASP A 43 -1.32 -8.87 -5.29
N TYR A 44 -1.30 -9.35 -4.05
CA TYR A 44 -0.21 -10.15 -3.53
C TYR A 44 -0.32 -11.60 -4.05
N ALA A 45 -0.24 -11.75 -5.37
CA ALA A 45 -0.41 -13.02 -6.07
C ALA A 45 0.48 -13.09 -7.32
N GLY A 46 0.69 -14.29 -7.85
CA GLY A 46 1.44 -14.49 -9.08
C GLY A 46 2.84 -13.87 -9.04
N PRO A 47 3.30 -13.22 -10.12
CA PRO A 47 4.65 -12.67 -10.24
C PRO A 47 4.91 -11.53 -9.25
N TYR A 48 3.88 -10.80 -8.82
CA TYR A 48 4.02 -9.68 -7.89
C TYR A 48 4.41 -10.10 -6.48
N ARG A 49 4.01 -11.31 -6.05
CA ARG A 49 4.45 -11.88 -4.77
C ARG A 49 5.98 -12.01 -4.72
N GLY A 50 6.58 -12.54 -5.79
CA GLY A 50 8.04 -12.65 -5.91
C GLY A 50 8.73 -11.30 -5.94
N LEU A 51 8.19 -10.33 -6.67
CA LEU A 51 8.71 -8.98 -6.75
C LEU A 51 8.73 -8.29 -5.37
N ILE A 52 7.63 -8.32 -4.65
CA ILE A 52 7.51 -7.73 -3.31
C ILE A 52 8.42 -8.44 -2.31
N SER A 53 8.54 -9.78 -2.40
CA SER A 53 9.46 -10.54 -1.57
C SER A 53 10.90 -10.12 -1.81
N ARG A 54 11.36 -10.06 -3.05
CA ARG A 54 12.72 -9.60 -3.41
C ARG A 54 13.00 -8.18 -2.93
N TYR A 55 12.05 -7.27 -3.11
CA TYR A 55 12.17 -5.91 -2.58
C TYR A 55 12.41 -5.90 -1.07
N LYS A 56 11.64 -6.70 -0.32
CA LYS A 56 11.74 -6.75 1.15
C LYS A 56 12.98 -7.47 1.66
N THR A 57 13.55 -8.43 0.92
CA THR A 57 14.63 -9.30 1.40
C THR A 57 15.99 -8.98 0.81
N ALA A 58 16.05 -8.54 -0.45
CA ALA A 58 17.28 -8.33 -1.18
C ALA A 58 17.75 -6.87 -1.21
N CYS A 59 17.14 -5.99 -0.41
CA CYS A 59 17.47 -4.54 -0.34
C CYS A 59 17.58 -3.87 -1.72
N ARG A 60 16.73 -4.28 -2.66
CA ARG A 60 16.74 -3.74 -4.02
C ARG A 60 16.01 -2.40 -4.08
N HIS A 61 16.74 -1.33 -3.81
CA HIS A 61 16.20 0.04 -3.81
C HIS A 61 15.60 0.45 -5.17
N GLU A 62 16.15 -0.08 -6.27
CA GLU A 62 15.62 0.19 -7.61
C GLU A 62 14.14 -0.24 -7.76
N LEU A 63 13.75 -1.30 -7.05
CA LEU A 63 12.36 -1.76 -7.05
C LEU A 63 11.42 -0.81 -6.31
N ALA A 64 11.92 0.02 -5.40
CA ALA A 64 11.10 1.04 -4.73
C ALA A 64 10.54 2.04 -5.74
N LEU A 65 11.34 2.46 -6.71
CA LEU A 65 10.92 3.41 -7.75
C LEU A 65 9.84 2.80 -8.64
N ALA A 66 10.05 1.56 -9.11
CA ALA A 66 9.07 0.86 -9.95
C ALA A 66 7.75 0.58 -9.20
N LEU A 67 7.82 0.18 -7.93
CA LEU A 67 6.65 -0.03 -7.09
C LEU A 67 5.93 1.28 -6.79
N ALA A 68 6.66 2.37 -6.56
CA ALA A 68 6.07 3.70 -6.38
C ALA A 68 5.34 4.18 -7.65
N ASP A 69 5.85 3.88 -8.85
CA ASP A 69 5.18 4.20 -10.12
C ASP A 69 3.87 3.41 -10.27
N LEU A 70 3.84 2.15 -9.86
CA LEU A 70 2.60 1.37 -9.84
C LEU A 70 1.59 1.93 -8.84
N MET A 71 2.04 2.33 -7.65
CA MET A 71 1.19 2.99 -6.65
C MET A 71 0.66 4.33 -7.16
N LEU A 72 1.50 5.14 -7.80
CA LEU A 72 1.09 6.41 -8.39
C LEU A 72 -0.02 6.23 -9.43
N ARG A 73 0.13 5.24 -10.32
CA ARG A 73 -0.91 4.90 -11.31
C ARG A 73 -2.23 4.50 -10.63
N ALA A 74 -2.16 3.64 -9.61
CA ALA A 74 -3.34 3.24 -8.85
C ALA A 74 -4.03 4.42 -8.14
N ILE A 75 -3.26 5.34 -7.57
CA ILE A 75 -3.77 6.55 -6.94
C ILE A 75 -4.47 7.46 -7.96
N ARG A 76 -3.87 7.65 -9.14
CA ARG A 76 -4.47 8.47 -10.21
C ARG A 76 -5.73 7.86 -10.81
N GLN A 77 -5.83 6.55 -10.81
CA GLN A 77 -6.99 5.79 -11.31
C GLN A 77 -8.04 5.51 -10.24
N ALA A 78 -7.80 5.95 -9.00
CA ALA A 78 -8.73 5.69 -7.89
C ALA A 78 -10.08 6.40 -8.12
N ASP A 79 -11.18 5.67 -7.88
CA ASP A 79 -12.52 6.18 -7.94
C ASP A 79 -13.20 6.05 -6.55
N PRO A 80 -13.62 7.17 -5.95
CA PRO A 80 -13.43 8.57 -6.34
C PRO A 80 -11.95 8.99 -6.26
N PRO A 81 -11.52 10.03 -7.00
CA PRO A 81 -10.12 10.48 -6.95
C PRO A 81 -9.73 10.97 -5.56
N LEU A 82 -8.45 10.87 -5.22
CA LEU A 82 -7.90 11.50 -4.01
C LEU A 82 -7.89 13.01 -4.20
N ARG A 83 -8.42 13.73 -3.24
CA ARG A 83 -8.49 15.19 -3.27
C ARG A 83 -7.32 15.80 -2.53
N GLY A 84 -6.57 16.68 -3.19
CA GLY A 84 -5.51 17.50 -2.60
C GLY A 84 -4.29 16.71 -2.14
N PRO A 85 -3.29 17.42 -1.64
CA PRO A 85 -2.11 16.80 -1.05
C PRO A 85 -2.48 16.12 0.27
N CYS A 86 -1.99 14.88 0.44
CA CYS A 86 -2.14 14.09 1.66
C CYS A 86 -0.79 13.91 2.34
N LEU A 87 -0.77 13.92 3.66
CA LEU A 87 0.43 13.55 4.41
C LEU A 87 0.68 12.05 4.26
N LEU A 88 1.82 11.67 3.71
CA LEU A 88 2.24 10.28 3.61
C LEU A 88 2.86 9.84 4.93
N VAL A 89 2.29 8.81 5.53
CA VAL A 89 2.77 8.25 6.80
C VAL A 89 3.14 6.78 6.58
N PRO A 90 4.43 6.43 6.49
CA PRO A 90 4.83 5.05 6.30
C PRO A 90 4.56 4.21 7.53
N VAL A 91 4.06 3.00 7.32
CA VAL A 91 3.90 2.02 8.41
C VAL A 91 5.27 1.70 9.00
N PRO A 92 5.46 1.77 10.33
CA PRO A 92 6.74 1.51 10.96
C PRO A 92 7.12 0.03 10.84
N ALA A 93 8.40 -0.22 10.65
CA ALA A 93 8.95 -1.57 10.75
C ALA A 93 9.25 -1.91 12.22
N SER A 94 9.07 -3.17 12.61
CA SER A 94 9.50 -3.61 13.94
C SER A 94 11.03 -3.54 14.09
N ALA A 95 11.53 -3.37 15.32
CA ALA A 95 12.96 -3.34 15.61
C ALA A 95 13.67 -4.62 15.09
N ALA A 96 13.04 -5.78 15.22
CA ALA A 96 13.56 -7.04 14.69
C ALA A 96 13.67 -7.02 13.16
N SER A 97 12.68 -6.47 12.48
CA SER A 97 12.70 -6.33 11.02
C SER A 97 13.77 -5.33 10.54
N LEU A 98 13.95 -4.22 11.26
CA LEU A 98 14.99 -3.24 10.97
C LEU A 98 16.39 -3.84 11.15
N ARG A 99 16.64 -4.57 12.25
CA ARG A 99 17.92 -5.24 12.46
C ARG A 99 18.23 -6.26 11.37
N ARG A 100 17.22 -7.01 10.93
CA ARG A 100 17.41 -8.03 9.88
C ARG A 100 17.60 -7.46 8.48
N ARG A 101 16.90 -6.36 8.15
CA ARG A 101 16.85 -5.82 6.78
C ARG A 101 17.70 -4.56 6.59
N GLY A 102 18.02 -3.85 7.65
CA GLY A 102 18.73 -2.56 7.58
C GLY A 102 17.82 -1.37 7.20
N PHE A 103 16.58 -1.59 6.75
CA PHE A 103 15.72 -0.53 6.26
C PHE A 103 14.21 -0.82 6.48
N ASN A 104 13.39 0.23 6.35
CA ASN A 104 11.94 0.12 6.33
C ASN A 104 11.42 0.21 4.88
N PRO A 105 10.94 -0.88 4.28
CA PRO A 105 10.43 -0.87 2.90
C PRO A 105 9.28 0.11 2.68
N ALA A 106 8.40 0.29 3.67
CA ALA A 106 7.29 1.23 3.58
C ALA A 106 7.77 2.69 3.56
N ALA A 107 8.83 3.01 4.32
CA ALA A 107 9.41 4.35 4.35
C ALA A 107 10.06 4.71 3.00
N GLU A 108 10.77 3.77 2.37
CA GLU A 108 11.36 4.00 1.05
C GLU A 108 10.31 4.18 -0.03
N LEU A 109 9.27 3.34 -0.03
CA LEU A 109 8.14 3.50 -0.96
C LEU A 109 7.44 4.84 -0.74
N ALA A 110 7.22 5.24 0.51
CA ALA A 110 6.58 6.51 0.82
C ALA A 110 7.44 7.70 0.37
N ALA A 111 8.76 7.64 0.53
CA ALA A 111 9.67 8.68 0.06
C ALA A 111 9.68 8.78 -1.48
N ALA A 112 9.76 7.65 -2.17
CA ALA A 112 9.69 7.61 -3.62
C ALA A 112 8.36 8.12 -4.17
N LEU A 113 7.25 7.82 -3.50
CA LEU A 113 5.91 8.27 -3.86
C LEU A 113 5.71 9.75 -3.56
N ALA A 114 6.21 10.24 -2.40
CA ALA A 114 6.18 11.64 -2.00
C ALA A 114 6.84 12.54 -3.05
N ALA A 115 8.03 12.14 -3.51
CA ALA A 115 8.76 12.86 -4.55
C ALA A 115 7.97 12.95 -5.87
N ARG A 116 7.20 11.93 -6.22
CA ARG A 116 6.40 11.89 -7.46
C ARG A 116 5.10 12.67 -7.39
N LEU A 117 4.51 12.73 -6.21
CA LEU A 117 3.23 13.41 -5.96
C LEU A 117 3.41 14.86 -5.52
N GLY A 118 4.60 15.25 -5.06
CA GLY A 118 4.81 16.52 -4.38
C GLY A 118 4.09 16.58 -3.02
N TRP A 119 3.83 15.43 -2.39
CA TRP A 119 3.11 15.36 -1.13
C TRP A 119 4.06 15.33 0.07
N PRO A 120 3.66 15.92 1.21
CA PRO A 120 4.46 15.88 2.42
C PRO A 120 4.61 14.46 2.96
N LEU A 121 5.80 14.14 3.45
CA LEU A 121 6.15 12.88 4.08
C LEU A 121 6.39 13.09 5.58
N ALA A 122 5.74 12.28 6.41
CA ALA A 122 6.01 12.29 7.84
C ALA A 122 7.41 11.73 8.13
N ARG A 123 8.24 12.54 8.77
CA ARG A 123 9.60 12.15 9.18
C ARG A 123 9.62 11.32 10.46
N THR A 124 8.61 11.50 11.30
CA THR A 124 8.46 10.75 12.55
C THR A 124 7.72 9.46 12.26
N GLN A 125 8.37 8.33 12.52
CA GLN A 125 7.72 7.03 12.41
C GLN A 125 6.71 6.88 13.55
N LEU A 126 5.48 6.48 13.21
CA LEU A 126 4.52 6.02 14.20
C LEU A 126 5.16 4.84 14.95
N ARG A 127 5.14 4.87 16.27
CA ARG A 127 5.57 3.71 17.05
C ARG A 127 4.47 2.66 16.95
N PRO A 128 4.80 1.38 16.69
CA PRO A 128 3.80 0.33 16.77
C PRO A 128 3.23 0.31 18.19
N ALA A 129 1.91 0.39 18.31
CA ALA A 129 1.26 0.18 19.61
C ALA A 129 1.69 -1.20 20.14
N ARG A 130 2.05 -1.28 21.41
CA ARG A 130 2.23 -2.57 22.06
C ARG A 130 0.86 -3.23 22.09
N VAL A 131 0.67 -4.27 21.29
CA VAL A 131 -0.47 -5.16 21.44
C VAL A 131 -0.24 -5.85 22.78
N PRO A 132 -1.12 -5.70 23.80
CA PRO A 132 -0.99 -6.48 25.00
C PRO A 132 -1.04 -7.94 24.58
N ALA A 133 -0.09 -8.75 25.06
CA ALA A 133 -0.14 -10.19 24.87
C ALA A 133 -1.48 -10.66 25.46
N GLY A 134 -2.39 -11.11 24.58
CA GLY A 134 -3.66 -11.66 24.98
C GLY A 134 -3.40 -12.83 25.92
N ARG A 135 -4.14 -12.85 27.03
CA ARG A 135 -4.21 -14.01 27.94
C ARG A 135 -4.94 -15.13 27.24
#